data_3a2950bdf61cdf21dcd34379769cf6b7
#
_entry.id   3a2950bdf61cdf21dcd34379769cf6b7
#
_cell.length_a   1.000
_cell.length_b   1.000
_cell.length_c   1.000
_cell.angle_alpha   90.00
_cell.angle_beta   90.00
_cell.angle_gamma   90.00
#
_symmetry.space_group_name_H-M   'P 1'
#
loop_
_entity.id
_entity.type
_entity.pdbx_description
1 polymer ?
#
loop_
_entity_poly.entity_id
_entity_poly.type
_entity_poly.pdbx_seq_one_letter_code
_entity_poly.pdbx_strand_id
1 'polypeptide(L)'
;SIWQMKAQGYAVDIGTMFVTKSNLNIGMSISNFGGKLGMQGVNTLVDIDIDETIYGNNDRIDGSLGTSQWPLPLLFRFGLSKSFVLSPLMECLIAVDAIHPNNNPEYLNVGLEYKIMDMLCLRLGKSHSLYDLDSSGKTVGPEHGLSFGTGIKYQIPRGPLLNIDYVFSDFGVFNNIQGYSISLNF
;
A
#
# COMPACT_ATOMS: atom_id res chain seq x y z
N SER A 1 11.29 15.99 -2.45
CA SER A 1 12.44 16.65 -3.11
C SER A 1 13.66 15.77 -3.03
N ILE A 2 14.44 15.75 -4.08
CA ILE A 2 15.75 15.10 -4.13
C ILE A 2 16.76 16.20 -4.46
N TRP A 3 17.66 16.48 -3.51
CA TRP A 3 18.64 17.56 -3.64
C TRP A 3 17.95 18.91 -3.94
N GLN A 4 18.27 19.54 -5.09
CA GLN A 4 17.72 20.81 -5.54
C GLN A 4 16.54 20.65 -6.51
N MET A 5 16.03 19.43 -6.67
CA MET A 5 14.89 19.12 -7.52
C MET A 5 13.66 18.83 -6.69
N LYS A 6 12.50 19.22 -7.20
CA LYS A 6 11.19 19.01 -6.56
C LYS A 6 10.19 18.48 -7.57
N ALA A 7 9.34 17.58 -7.11
CA ALA A 7 8.11 17.21 -7.78
C ALA A 7 6.94 17.46 -6.83
N GLN A 8 5.87 18.03 -7.30
CA GLN A 8 4.66 18.29 -6.54
C GLN A 8 3.47 17.77 -7.31
N GLY A 9 2.51 17.22 -6.60
CA GLY A 9 1.26 16.75 -7.14
C GLY A 9 0.20 16.65 -6.06
N TYR A 10 -1.00 16.40 -6.49
CA TYR A 10 -2.15 16.13 -5.63
C TYR A 10 -2.76 14.79 -6.00
N ALA A 11 -3.33 14.14 -5.02
CA ALA A 11 -4.09 12.92 -5.19
C ALA A 11 -5.39 12.97 -4.39
N VAL A 12 -6.37 12.23 -4.84
CA VAL A 12 -7.65 12.05 -4.16
C VAL A 12 -7.86 10.56 -3.94
N ASP A 13 -8.28 10.22 -2.73
CA ASP A 13 -8.66 8.87 -2.36
C ASP A 13 -10.18 8.84 -2.14
N ILE A 14 -10.82 7.86 -2.73
CA ILE A 14 -12.27 7.67 -2.62
C ILE A 14 -12.52 6.23 -2.23
N GLY A 15 -13.37 6.01 -1.24
CA GLY A 15 -13.76 4.66 -0.82
C GLY A 15 -15.22 4.60 -0.42
N THR A 16 -15.77 3.40 -0.55
CA THR A 16 -17.13 3.08 -0.11
C THR A 16 -17.15 1.72 0.56
N MET A 17 -18.02 1.57 1.53
CA MET A 17 -18.27 0.29 2.20
C MET A 17 -19.76 0.07 2.34
N PHE A 18 -20.20 -1.10 1.95
CA PHE A 18 -21.58 -1.54 2.09
C PHE A 18 -21.65 -2.76 3.00
N VAL A 19 -22.50 -2.70 4.01
CA VAL A 19 -22.73 -3.79 4.95
C VAL A 19 -24.11 -4.39 4.68
N THR A 20 -24.15 -5.66 4.33
CA THR A 20 -25.39 -6.39 4.07
C THR A 20 -26.07 -6.79 5.37
N LYS A 21 -27.37 -7.12 5.29
CA LYS A 21 -28.13 -7.67 6.43
C LYS A 21 -27.57 -8.99 6.95
N SER A 22 -26.79 -9.71 6.17
CA SER A 22 -26.14 -10.98 6.54
C SER A 22 -24.72 -10.79 7.08
N ASN A 23 -24.33 -9.57 7.46
CA ASN A 23 -22.99 -9.20 7.94
C ASN A 23 -21.87 -9.48 6.93
N LEU A 24 -22.19 -9.45 5.63
CA LEU A 24 -21.18 -9.41 4.57
C LEU A 24 -20.83 -7.93 4.33
N ASN A 25 -19.57 -7.59 4.50
CA ASN A 25 -19.02 -6.28 4.17
C ASN A 25 -18.44 -6.33 2.75
N ILE A 26 -18.78 -5.33 1.95
CA ILE A 26 -18.26 -5.14 0.60
C ILE A 26 -17.60 -3.77 0.58
N GLY A 27 -16.32 -3.73 0.31
CA GLY A 27 -15.53 -2.50 0.28
C GLY A 27 -14.92 -2.25 -1.09
N MET A 28 -14.85 -1.00 -1.51
CA MET A 28 -14.14 -0.57 -2.69
C MET A 28 -13.39 0.72 -2.38
N SER A 29 -12.18 0.85 -2.92
CA SER A 29 -11.45 2.12 -2.85
C SER A 29 -10.59 2.33 -4.08
N ILE A 30 -10.42 3.60 -4.43
CA ILE A 30 -9.45 4.09 -5.39
C ILE A 30 -8.56 5.06 -4.63
N SER A 31 -7.26 4.79 -4.63
CA SER A 31 -6.27 5.63 -3.95
C SER A 31 -5.25 6.18 -4.95
N ASN A 32 -4.71 7.35 -4.61
CA ASN A 32 -3.73 8.08 -5.42
C ASN A 32 -4.25 8.49 -6.81
N PHE A 33 -5.55 8.75 -6.95
CA PHE A 33 -6.10 9.30 -8.18
C PHE A 33 -5.68 10.78 -8.33
N GLY A 34 -4.78 11.06 -9.27
CA GLY A 34 -4.21 12.40 -9.41
C GLY A 34 -3.42 12.61 -10.70
N GLY A 35 -2.78 13.79 -10.76
CA GLY A 35 -1.97 14.19 -11.91
C GLY A 35 -0.63 13.43 -11.97
N LYS A 36 0.09 13.63 -13.09
CA LYS A 36 1.45 13.13 -13.24
C LYS A 36 2.42 14.01 -12.47
N LEU A 37 3.48 13.41 -11.96
CA LEU A 37 4.61 14.09 -11.33
C LEU A 37 5.75 14.25 -12.33
N GLY A 38 6.42 15.39 -12.29
CA GLY A 38 7.64 15.65 -13.04
C GLY A 38 8.63 16.41 -12.18
N MET A 39 9.90 16.08 -12.26
CA MET A 39 10.96 16.79 -11.54
C MET A 39 11.28 18.11 -12.19
N GLN A 40 11.44 19.16 -11.38
CA GLN A 40 11.85 20.50 -11.79
C GLN A 40 12.86 21.02 -10.77
N GLY A 41 13.83 21.81 -11.22
CA GLY A 41 14.81 22.42 -10.32
C GLY A 41 16.10 22.80 -11.02
N VAL A 42 17.02 23.39 -10.28
CA VAL A 42 18.28 23.93 -10.81
C VAL A 42 19.12 22.86 -11.51
N ASN A 43 19.07 21.62 -11.07
CA ASN A 43 19.83 20.53 -11.69
C ASN A 43 19.28 20.09 -13.06
N THR A 44 18.17 20.64 -13.52
CA THR A 44 17.67 20.46 -14.89
C THR A 44 18.14 21.54 -15.84
N LEU A 45 18.80 22.58 -15.34
CA LEU A 45 19.35 23.66 -16.16
C LEU A 45 20.65 23.19 -16.82
N VAL A 46 20.77 23.48 -18.10
CA VAL A 46 21.96 23.22 -18.91
C VAL A 46 22.26 24.46 -19.77
N ASP A 47 23.52 24.78 -19.91
CA ASP A 47 23.94 25.83 -20.82
C ASP A 47 23.79 25.36 -22.27
N ILE A 48 22.97 26.03 -23.04
CA ILE A 48 22.76 25.74 -24.46
C ILE A 48 23.50 26.81 -25.28
N ASP A 49 24.39 26.34 -26.18
CA ASP A 49 25.01 27.17 -27.17
C ASP A 49 23.99 27.43 -28.30
N ILE A 50 23.78 28.71 -28.61
CA ILE A 50 22.79 29.12 -29.62
C ILE A 50 23.35 28.96 -31.04
N ASP A 51 24.67 29.07 -31.21
CA ASP A 51 25.33 28.98 -32.51
C ASP A 51 26.62 28.15 -32.43
N GLU A 52 26.48 26.86 -32.73
CA GLU A 52 27.61 25.91 -32.75
C GLU A 52 28.65 26.19 -33.84
N THR A 53 28.39 27.12 -34.74
CA THR A 53 29.31 27.48 -35.82
C THR A 53 30.36 28.52 -35.40
N ILE A 54 30.13 29.20 -34.30
CA ILE A 54 31.01 30.23 -33.73
C ILE A 54 31.82 29.63 -32.59
N TYR A 55 33.12 29.42 -32.84
CA TYR A 55 34.04 28.96 -31.82
C TYR A 55 34.47 30.11 -30.88
N GLY A 56 34.32 29.93 -29.56
CA GLY A 56 34.74 30.86 -28.57
C GLY A 56 33.72 31.13 -27.49
N ASN A 57 33.80 32.27 -26.85
CA ASN A 57 32.85 32.68 -25.79
C ASN A 57 31.66 33.41 -26.44
N ASN A 58 30.77 32.68 -27.05
CA ASN A 58 29.49 33.15 -27.54
C ASN A 58 28.41 33.10 -26.48
N ASP A 59 27.31 33.81 -26.73
CA ASP A 59 26.17 33.87 -25.80
C ASP A 59 25.54 32.50 -25.61
N ARG A 60 25.47 32.06 -24.36
CA ARG A 60 24.76 30.84 -23.94
C ARG A 60 23.47 31.21 -23.26
N ILE A 61 22.49 30.37 -23.40
CA ILE A 61 21.22 30.51 -22.68
C ILE A 61 21.02 29.30 -21.76
N ASP A 62 20.38 29.56 -20.63
CA ASP A 62 19.94 28.49 -19.74
C ASP A 62 18.78 27.72 -20.40
N GLY A 63 19.04 26.48 -20.78
CA GLY A 63 18.00 25.54 -21.20
C GLY A 63 17.56 24.67 -20.03
N SER A 64 16.32 24.24 -20.04
CA SER A 64 15.84 23.27 -19.06
C SER A 64 15.64 21.90 -19.69
N LEU A 65 16.30 20.89 -19.16
CA LEU A 65 16.04 19.50 -19.53
C LEU A 65 14.63 19.11 -19.08
N GLY A 66 13.79 18.73 -20.03
CA GLY A 66 12.49 18.16 -19.73
C GLY A 66 12.65 16.77 -19.08
N THR A 67 12.21 16.64 -17.83
CA THR A 67 12.18 15.33 -17.19
C THR A 67 10.93 14.57 -17.60
N SER A 68 11.05 13.25 -17.73
CA SER A 68 9.88 12.38 -17.94
C SER A 68 8.90 12.54 -16.79
N GLN A 69 7.62 12.60 -17.12
CA GLN A 69 6.56 12.61 -16.15
C GLN A 69 6.10 11.19 -15.85
N TRP A 70 5.83 10.88 -14.60
CA TRP A 70 5.31 9.59 -14.18
C TRP A 70 3.97 9.76 -13.45
N PRO A 71 3.01 8.83 -13.66
CA PRO A 71 1.75 8.85 -12.93
C PRO A 71 1.99 8.52 -11.45
N LEU A 72 1.08 8.97 -10.61
CA LEU A 72 1.01 8.47 -9.24
C LEU A 72 0.68 6.96 -9.24
N PRO A 73 1.12 6.21 -8.21
CA PRO A 73 0.81 4.79 -8.08
C PRO A 73 -0.67 4.59 -7.75
N LEU A 74 -1.51 4.70 -8.78
CA LEU A 74 -2.95 4.49 -8.67
C LEU A 74 -3.23 3.07 -8.19
N LEU A 75 -4.08 2.94 -7.19
CA LEU A 75 -4.43 1.68 -6.59
C LEU A 75 -5.96 1.53 -6.53
N PHE A 76 -6.49 0.52 -7.20
CA PHE A 76 -7.86 0.08 -7.03
C PHE A 76 -7.90 -1.14 -6.10
N ARG A 77 -8.79 -1.11 -5.11
CA ARG A 77 -8.99 -2.21 -4.17
C ARG A 77 -10.47 -2.56 -4.10
N PHE A 78 -10.75 -3.86 -4.14
CA PHE A 78 -12.06 -4.43 -3.89
C PHE A 78 -11.94 -5.51 -2.82
N GLY A 79 -12.76 -5.43 -1.78
CA GLY A 79 -12.69 -6.33 -0.64
C GLY A 79 -14.06 -6.86 -0.23
N LEU A 80 -14.05 -8.09 0.21
CA LEU A 80 -15.18 -8.78 0.83
C LEU A 80 -14.76 -9.31 2.18
N SER A 81 -15.58 -9.13 3.21
CA SER A 81 -15.34 -9.76 4.50
C SER A 81 -16.63 -10.18 5.17
N LYS A 82 -16.57 -11.28 5.91
CA LYS A 82 -17.71 -11.78 6.66
C LYS A 82 -17.28 -12.32 8.01
N SER A 83 -18.02 -11.91 9.04
CA SER A 83 -17.89 -12.44 10.39
C SER A 83 -18.87 -13.59 10.65
N PHE A 84 -18.38 -14.60 11.33
CA PHE A 84 -19.12 -15.76 11.78
C PHE A 84 -19.01 -15.87 13.30
N VAL A 85 -20.13 -15.76 13.99
CA VAL A 85 -20.19 -15.99 15.43
C VAL A 85 -20.22 -17.50 15.66
N LEU A 86 -19.13 -18.05 16.18
CA LEU A 86 -19.00 -19.50 16.45
C LEU A 86 -19.56 -19.86 17.84
N SER A 87 -19.40 -18.94 18.80
CA SER A 87 -19.96 -19.05 20.15
C SER A 87 -20.09 -17.65 20.76
N PRO A 88 -20.76 -17.49 21.91
CA PRO A 88 -20.82 -16.19 22.61
C PRO A 88 -19.46 -15.56 22.94
N LEU A 89 -18.39 -16.34 22.92
CA LEU A 89 -17.03 -15.92 23.26
C LEU A 89 -16.06 -15.97 22.07
N MET A 90 -16.54 -16.40 20.89
CA MET A 90 -15.66 -16.68 19.75
C MET A 90 -16.25 -16.17 18.46
N GLU A 91 -15.51 -15.37 17.72
CA GLU A 91 -15.85 -14.86 16.40
C GLU A 91 -14.72 -15.17 15.41
N CYS A 92 -15.09 -15.55 14.19
CA CYS A 92 -14.17 -15.77 13.08
C CYS A 92 -14.54 -14.82 11.94
N LEU A 93 -13.58 -14.02 11.47
CA LEU A 93 -13.72 -13.16 10.30
C LEU A 93 -12.87 -13.70 9.17
N ILE A 94 -13.47 -13.83 8.00
CA ILE A 94 -12.79 -14.16 6.76
C ILE A 94 -12.86 -12.93 5.86
N ALA A 95 -11.72 -12.56 5.27
CA ALA A 95 -11.60 -11.44 4.33
C ALA A 95 -10.86 -11.86 3.06
N VAL A 96 -11.28 -11.29 1.93
CA VAL A 96 -10.63 -11.45 0.63
C VAL A 96 -10.57 -10.09 -0.03
N ASP A 97 -9.37 -9.66 -0.43
CA ASP A 97 -9.13 -8.40 -1.11
C ASP A 97 -8.45 -8.63 -2.46
N ALA A 98 -9.01 -8.09 -3.53
CA ALA A 98 -8.35 -7.97 -4.83
C ALA A 98 -7.78 -6.57 -4.98
N ILE A 99 -6.52 -6.49 -5.39
CA ILE A 99 -5.79 -5.23 -5.52
C ILE A 99 -5.21 -5.13 -6.93
N HIS A 100 -5.54 -4.03 -7.60
CA HIS A 100 -5.10 -3.71 -8.96
C HIS A 100 -4.30 -2.39 -8.94
N PRO A 101 -2.97 -2.45 -8.85
CA PRO A 101 -2.11 -1.29 -9.02
C PRO A 101 -1.85 -1.02 -10.51
N ASN A 102 -1.64 0.26 -10.88
CA ASN A 102 -1.35 0.63 -12.27
C ASN A 102 0.09 0.34 -12.70
N ASN A 103 0.98 0.04 -11.79
CA ASN A 103 2.42 -0.09 -12.02
C ASN A 103 3.01 -1.43 -11.51
N ASN A 104 2.18 -2.31 -11.01
CA ASN A 104 2.57 -3.63 -10.50
C ASN A 104 1.52 -4.69 -10.89
N PRO A 105 1.87 -5.97 -10.84
CA PRO A 105 0.91 -7.05 -11.03
C PRO A 105 -0.25 -7.00 -10.03
N GLU A 106 -1.38 -7.51 -10.45
CA GLU A 106 -2.54 -7.69 -9.60
C GLU A 106 -2.29 -8.78 -8.56
N TYR A 107 -2.87 -8.61 -7.38
CA TYR A 107 -2.75 -9.62 -6.34
C TYR A 107 -4.03 -9.76 -5.51
N LEU A 108 -4.19 -10.96 -4.98
CA LEU A 108 -5.30 -11.37 -4.13
C LEU A 108 -4.77 -11.62 -2.72
N ASN A 109 -5.40 -11.00 -1.75
CA ASN A 109 -5.12 -11.23 -0.33
C ASN A 109 -6.27 -12.03 0.28
N VAL A 110 -5.93 -13.04 1.05
CA VAL A 110 -6.87 -13.79 1.87
C VAL A 110 -6.45 -13.67 3.32
N GLY A 111 -7.39 -13.31 4.18
CA GLY A 111 -7.17 -13.13 5.61
C GLY A 111 -8.19 -13.86 6.45
N LEU A 112 -7.73 -14.33 7.59
CA LEU A 112 -8.53 -14.95 8.64
C LEU A 112 -8.20 -14.25 9.97
N GLU A 113 -9.22 -13.81 10.69
CA GLU A 113 -9.08 -13.32 12.07
C GLU A 113 -9.96 -14.16 12.98
N TYR A 114 -9.40 -14.63 14.08
CA TYR A 114 -10.11 -15.35 15.12
C TYR A 114 -10.04 -14.56 16.41
N LYS A 115 -11.19 -14.14 16.91
CA LYS A 115 -11.34 -13.38 18.17
C LYS A 115 -11.84 -14.28 19.28
N ILE A 116 -11.23 -14.18 20.44
CA ILE A 116 -11.58 -14.93 21.65
C ILE A 116 -11.87 -13.92 22.76
N MET A 117 -13.06 -13.99 23.35
CA MET A 117 -13.54 -13.15 24.47
C MET A 117 -13.38 -11.64 24.21
N ASP A 118 -13.36 -11.20 22.96
CA ASP A 118 -13.04 -9.82 22.56
C ASP A 118 -11.68 -9.30 23.06
N MET A 119 -10.86 -10.17 23.65
CA MET A 119 -9.56 -9.83 24.22
C MET A 119 -8.39 -10.28 23.36
N LEU A 120 -8.43 -11.49 22.85
CA LEU A 120 -7.36 -12.09 22.05
C LEU A 120 -7.77 -12.15 20.59
N CYS A 121 -6.92 -11.66 19.69
CA CYS A 121 -7.09 -11.76 18.25
C CYS A 121 -5.91 -12.54 17.67
N LEU A 122 -6.20 -13.59 16.91
CA LEU A 122 -5.23 -14.33 16.11
C LEU A 122 -5.52 -14.08 14.63
N ARG A 123 -4.49 -13.75 13.85
CA ARG A 123 -4.63 -13.39 12.45
C ARG A 123 -3.70 -14.20 11.58
N LEU A 124 -4.21 -14.65 10.46
CA LEU A 124 -3.45 -15.31 9.40
C LEU A 124 -3.78 -14.62 8.08
N GLY A 125 -2.78 -14.43 7.24
CA GLY A 125 -2.96 -13.82 5.94
C GLY A 125 -2.02 -14.43 4.90
N LYS A 126 -2.47 -14.44 3.66
CA LYS A 126 -1.65 -14.80 2.50
C LYS A 126 -1.96 -13.87 1.35
N SER A 127 -0.92 -13.36 0.71
CA SER A 127 -0.99 -12.64 -0.55
C SER A 127 -0.54 -13.53 -1.69
N HIS A 128 -1.23 -13.45 -2.82
CA HIS A 128 -0.91 -14.20 -4.04
C HIS A 128 -0.99 -13.27 -5.24
N SER A 129 0.10 -13.20 -6.01
CA SER A 129 0.14 -12.47 -7.29
C SER A 129 -0.60 -13.27 -8.36
N LEU A 130 -1.44 -12.60 -9.16
CA LEU A 130 -2.27 -13.27 -10.18
C LEU A 130 -1.56 -13.43 -11.53
N TYR A 131 -0.46 -12.71 -11.80
CA TYR A 131 0.09 -12.57 -13.15
C TYR A 131 1.61 -12.69 -13.27
N ASP A 132 2.30 -13.37 -12.38
CA ASP A 132 3.74 -13.53 -12.50
C ASP A 132 4.18 -14.98 -12.64
N LEU A 133 3.91 -15.54 -13.82
CA LEU A 133 4.62 -16.73 -14.28
C LEU A 133 5.60 -16.28 -15.36
N ASP A 134 6.90 -16.47 -15.13
CA ASP A 134 7.88 -16.38 -16.21
C ASP A 134 7.67 -17.54 -17.22
N SER A 135 8.39 -17.51 -18.34
CA SER A 135 8.35 -18.56 -19.35
C SER A 135 8.73 -19.95 -18.83
N SER A 136 9.21 -20.05 -17.58
CA SER A 136 9.56 -21.29 -16.87
C SER A 136 8.47 -21.74 -15.89
N GLY A 137 7.38 -20.99 -15.76
CA GLY A 137 6.30 -21.26 -14.80
C GLY A 137 6.63 -20.91 -13.35
N LYS A 138 7.69 -20.12 -13.12
CA LYS A 138 8.06 -19.61 -11.80
C LYS A 138 7.46 -18.24 -11.58
N THR A 139 6.85 -18.02 -10.43
CA THR A 139 6.35 -16.71 -10.02
C THR A 139 7.48 -15.68 -9.99
N VAL A 140 7.36 -14.64 -10.80
CA VAL A 140 8.26 -13.49 -10.85
C VAL A 140 7.52 -12.31 -10.24
N GLY A 141 7.87 -11.95 -9.02
CA GLY A 141 7.25 -10.81 -8.33
C GLY A 141 7.59 -10.86 -6.84
N PRO A 142 7.25 -9.84 -6.06
CA PRO A 142 7.39 -9.95 -4.63
C PRO A 142 6.44 -11.05 -4.15
N GLU A 143 7.01 -12.24 -3.91
CA GLU A 143 6.30 -13.31 -3.22
C GLU A 143 5.94 -12.77 -1.83
N HIS A 144 4.75 -12.23 -1.73
CA HIS A 144 4.18 -11.93 -0.43
C HIS A 144 3.83 -13.28 0.20
N GLY A 145 4.64 -13.68 1.16
CA GLY A 145 4.49 -14.94 1.86
C GLY A 145 3.30 -14.96 2.80
N LEU A 146 3.35 -15.89 3.71
CA LEU A 146 2.41 -15.98 4.82
C LEU A 146 2.68 -14.84 5.80
N SER A 147 1.60 -14.26 6.31
CA SER A 147 1.64 -13.34 7.43
C SER A 147 0.79 -13.87 8.57
N PHE A 148 1.23 -13.65 9.79
CA PHE A 148 0.45 -13.92 10.99
C PHE A 148 0.62 -12.81 12.01
N GLY A 149 -0.40 -12.64 12.81
CA GLY A 149 -0.42 -11.61 13.84
C GLY A 149 -1.20 -12.08 15.06
N THR A 150 -0.92 -11.42 16.16
CA THR A 150 -1.69 -11.57 17.39
C THR A 150 -1.95 -10.19 17.96
N GLY A 151 -3.12 -10.03 18.58
CA GLY A 151 -3.51 -8.79 19.22
C GLY A 151 -4.15 -9.07 20.58
N ILE A 152 -3.87 -8.22 21.54
CA ILE A 152 -4.48 -8.25 22.87
C ILE A 152 -5.20 -6.93 23.09
N LYS A 153 -6.47 -7.00 23.47
CA LYS A 153 -7.29 -5.86 23.85
C LYS A 153 -7.57 -5.94 25.34
N TYR A 154 -7.30 -4.89 26.06
CA TYR A 154 -7.54 -4.81 27.49
C TYR A 154 -8.27 -3.51 27.85
N GLN A 155 -9.47 -3.63 28.40
CA GLN A 155 -10.21 -2.49 28.91
C GLN A 155 -9.67 -2.10 30.28
N ILE A 156 -8.99 -0.96 30.38
CA ILE A 156 -8.54 -0.43 31.67
C ILE A 156 -9.77 0.01 32.48
N PRO A 157 -9.93 -0.45 33.71
CA PRO A 157 -11.08 -0.05 34.55
C PRO A 157 -11.16 1.48 34.68
N ARG A 158 -12.24 2.09 34.22
CA ARG A 158 -12.45 3.56 34.16
C ARG A 158 -11.44 4.31 33.32
N GLY A 159 -10.76 3.65 32.39
CA GLY A 159 -9.74 4.22 31.50
C GLY A 159 -9.93 3.83 30.06
N PRO A 160 -8.94 4.11 29.21
CA PRO A 160 -8.99 3.77 27.80
C PRO A 160 -8.90 2.27 27.52
N LEU A 161 -9.32 1.88 26.33
CA LEU A 161 -9.08 0.55 25.78
C LEU A 161 -7.65 0.49 25.25
N LEU A 162 -6.82 -0.37 25.84
CA LEU A 162 -5.46 -0.67 25.39
C LEU A 162 -5.51 -1.78 24.35
N ASN A 163 -4.93 -1.54 23.17
CA ASN A 163 -4.68 -2.58 22.17
C ASN A 163 -3.17 -2.70 21.96
N ILE A 164 -2.69 -3.93 21.95
CA ILE A 164 -1.30 -4.28 21.64
C ILE A 164 -1.36 -5.32 20.52
N ASP A 165 -0.74 -5.01 19.39
CA ASP A 165 -0.71 -5.92 18.24
C ASP A 165 0.74 -6.24 17.86
N TYR A 166 0.96 -7.46 17.44
CA TYR A 166 2.18 -7.95 16.83
C TYR A 166 1.85 -8.55 15.46
N VAL A 167 2.68 -8.28 14.47
CA VAL A 167 2.58 -8.87 13.14
C VAL A 167 3.94 -9.37 12.69
N PHE A 168 3.93 -10.52 12.06
CA PHE A 168 5.03 -11.10 11.31
C PHE A 168 4.57 -11.32 9.88
N SER A 169 5.39 -10.95 8.92
CA SER A 169 5.11 -11.15 7.49
C SER A 169 6.38 -11.56 6.76
N ASP A 170 6.28 -12.62 5.99
CA ASP A 170 7.31 -12.98 5.03
C ASP A 170 7.17 -12.06 3.80
N PHE A 171 8.24 -11.33 3.50
CA PHE A 171 8.30 -10.37 2.39
C PHE A 171 9.21 -10.86 1.26
N GLY A 172 9.38 -12.18 1.14
CA GLY A 172 10.15 -12.80 0.06
C GLY A 172 11.61 -12.30 0.04
N VAL A 173 11.98 -11.57 -1.01
CA VAL A 173 13.35 -11.08 -1.22
C VAL A 173 13.84 -10.16 -0.09
N PHE A 174 12.95 -9.45 0.59
CA PHE A 174 13.28 -8.55 1.71
C PHE A 174 13.32 -9.25 3.07
N ASN A 175 13.23 -10.58 3.10
CA ASN A 175 13.13 -11.37 4.32
C ASN A 175 11.86 -11.03 5.15
N ASN A 176 11.90 -11.34 6.42
CA ASN A 176 10.77 -11.21 7.31
C ASN A 176 10.66 -9.79 7.88
N ILE A 177 9.45 -9.26 7.88
CA ILE A 177 9.12 -7.99 8.52
C ILE A 177 8.35 -8.27 9.80
N GLN A 178 8.70 -7.58 10.88
CA GLN A 178 8.00 -7.62 12.15
C GLN A 178 7.50 -6.22 12.50
N GLY A 179 6.28 -6.14 12.98
CA GLY A 179 5.66 -4.89 13.42
C GLY A 179 5.02 -5.04 14.79
N TYR A 180 5.11 -3.98 15.57
CA TYR A 180 4.46 -3.83 16.87
C TYR A 180 3.65 -2.56 16.87
N SER A 181 2.43 -2.62 17.38
CA SER A 181 1.62 -1.43 17.59
C SER A 181 1.00 -1.41 18.97
N ILE A 182 0.89 -0.23 19.55
CA ILE A 182 0.20 0.03 20.81
C ILE A 182 -0.73 1.20 20.57
N SER A 183 -2.02 1.02 20.87
CA SER A 183 -3.01 2.09 20.76
C SER A 183 -3.88 2.19 22.03
N LEU A 184 -4.27 3.41 22.35
CA LEU A 184 -5.16 3.75 23.44
C LEU A 184 -6.38 4.46 22.87
N ASN A 185 -7.57 3.91 23.11
CA ASN A 185 -8.84 4.47 22.69
C ASN A 185 -9.61 4.96 23.92
N PHE A 186 -9.88 6.26 24.01
CA PHE A 186 -10.57 6.93 25.10
C PHE A 186 -12.07 7.00 24.88
#